data_281d47ae2a2875f23653bb48cca403b9
#
_entry.id   281d47ae2a2875f23653bb48cca403b9
#
_cell.length_a   1.000
_cell.length_b   1.000
_cell.length_c   1.000
_cell.angle_alpha   90.00
_cell.angle_beta   90.00
_cell.angle_gamma   90.00
#
_symmetry.space_group_name_H-M   'P 1'
#
loop_
_entity.id
_entity.type
_entity.pdbx_description
1 polymer ?
#
loop_
_entity_poly.entity_id
_entity_poly.type
_entity_poly.pdbx_seq_one_letter_code
_entity_poly.pdbx_strand_id
1 'polypeptide(L)'
;TDHTFLWTEPRSVVGFWFALEDATLDNGCLWALPGGHRRKPARRFRRAPGGGTTMEVLGDEPPAGDAEAGFVPLEVRSGTLIVLDGLLPHYSLANRSQRRRAAYTLHAIDPTAHYPSDNWLQRNDLPLRGFRDRR
;
A
#
# COMPACT_ATOMS: atom_id res chain seq x y z
N THR A 1 -3.42 -2.39 -3.48
CA THR A 1 -2.28 -3.05 -2.79
C THR A 1 -1.00 -2.25 -3.01
N ASP A 2 -0.11 -2.20 -2.01
CA ASP A 2 1.13 -1.41 -2.06
C ASP A 2 2.13 -2.00 -3.06
N HIS A 3 2.13 -3.33 -3.17
CA HIS A 3 2.98 -4.04 -4.14
C HIS A 3 2.72 -3.61 -5.60
N THR A 4 1.51 -3.18 -5.93
CA THR A 4 1.17 -2.60 -7.24
C THR A 4 2.11 -1.45 -7.61
N PHE A 5 2.51 -0.65 -6.63
CA PHE A 5 3.32 0.56 -6.80
C PHE A 5 4.79 0.35 -6.47
N LEU A 6 5.11 -0.62 -5.61
CA LEU A 6 6.47 -0.91 -5.14
C LEU A 6 6.82 -2.37 -5.44
N TRP A 7 6.92 -2.68 -6.73
CA TRP A 7 7.15 -4.04 -7.17
C TRP A 7 8.55 -4.54 -6.79
N THR A 8 8.63 -5.74 -6.19
CA THR A 8 9.89 -6.43 -5.86
C THR A 8 9.80 -7.91 -6.22
N GLU A 9 10.93 -8.54 -6.51
CA GLU A 9 11.05 -9.95 -6.81
C GLU A 9 12.17 -10.58 -5.97
N PRO A 10 11.87 -11.46 -5.01
CA PRO A 10 10.54 -11.85 -4.56
C PRO A 10 9.77 -10.68 -3.92
N ARG A 11 8.45 -10.86 -3.76
CA ARG A 11 7.58 -9.88 -3.12
C ARG A 11 7.99 -9.64 -1.67
N SER A 12 8.18 -8.38 -1.28
CA SER A 12 8.74 -8.05 0.02
C SER A 12 8.18 -6.77 0.66
N VAL A 13 7.22 -6.13 0.02
CA VAL A 13 6.67 -4.85 0.49
C VAL A 13 5.87 -5.04 1.78
N VAL A 14 6.18 -4.21 2.77
CA VAL A 14 5.40 -4.07 4.00
C VAL A 14 5.04 -2.60 4.17
N GLY A 15 3.76 -2.32 4.31
CA GLY A 15 3.22 -0.99 4.61
C GLY A 15 3.11 -0.78 6.12
N PHE A 16 3.51 0.40 6.57
CA PHE A 16 3.33 0.86 7.96
C PHE A 16 2.45 2.11 7.93
N TRP A 17 1.32 2.02 8.58
CA TRP A 17 0.34 3.08 8.63
C TRP A 17 0.12 3.53 10.09
N PHE A 18 0.58 4.72 10.42
CA PHE A 18 0.49 5.31 11.77
C PHE A 18 -0.70 6.25 11.83
N ALA A 19 -1.67 5.96 12.67
CA ALA A 19 -2.79 6.85 12.94
C ALA A 19 -2.30 8.06 13.75
N LEU A 20 -2.27 9.25 13.14
CA LEU A 20 -1.97 10.51 13.86
C LEU A 20 -3.22 11.09 14.52
N GLU A 21 -4.39 10.69 14.07
CA GLU A 21 -5.71 11.01 14.61
C GLU A 21 -6.56 9.75 14.61
N ASP A 22 -7.64 9.74 15.38
CA ASP A 22 -8.58 8.63 15.40
C ASP A 22 -9.13 8.38 13.99
N ALA A 23 -9.13 7.14 13.55
CA ALA A 23 -9.71 6.71 12.29
C ALA A 23 -10.98 5.91 12.55
N THR A 24 -12.09 6.38 12.03
CA THR A 24 -13.44 5.81 12.22
C THR A 24 -14.14 5.62 10.88
N LEU A 25 -15.25 4.92 10.86
CA LEU A 25 -16.07 4.76 9.66
C LEU A 25 -16.45 6.12 9.04
N ASP A 26 -16.79 7.11 9.86
CA ASP A 26 -17.28 8.41 9.40
C ASP A 26 -16.18 9.27 8.77
N ASN A 27 -14.94 9.17 9.28
CA ASN A 27 -13.83 10.00 8.80
C ASN A 27 -12.88 9.26 7.84
N GLY A 28 -13.26 8.05 7.39
CA GLY A 28 -12.54 7.32 6.36
C GLY A 28 -11.39 6.47 6.90
N CYS A 29 -11.66 5.59 7.88
CA CYS A 29 -10.70 4.56 8.28
C CYS A 29 -10.30 3.66 7.11
N LEU A 30 -9.23 2.91 7.28
CA LEU A 30 -8.86 1.87 6.32
C LEU A 30 -9.88 0.73 6.36
N TRP A 31 -10.07 0.11 5.22
CA TRP A 31 -10.73 -1.18 5.04
C TRP A 31 -9.73 -2.16 4.47
N ALA A 32 -9.70 -3.38 4.95
CA ALA A 32 -8.82 -4.42 4.45
C ALA A 32 -9.57 -5.72 4.21
N LEU A 33 -9.09 -6.52 3.24
CA LEU A 33 -9.64 -7.85 2.94
C LEU A 33 -8.82 -8.92 3.68
N PRO A 34 -9.34 -9.49 4.78
CA PRO A 34 -8.63 -10.53 5.52
C PRO A 34 -8.23 -11.71 4.62
N GLY A 35 -6.96 -12.12 4.68
CA GLY A 35 -6.43 -13.19 3.83
C GLY A 35 -6.17 -12.81 2.37
N GLY A 36 -6.52 -11.59 1.95
CA GLY A 36 -6.37 -11.11 0.57
C GLY A 36 -4.93 -11.08 0.07
N HIS A 37 -3.95 -10.97 0.96
CA HIS A 37 -2.51 -11.03 0.63
C HIS A 37 -2.07 -12.36 0.00
N ARG A 38 -2.86 -13.43 0.12
CA ARG A 38 -2.58 -14.74 -0.51
C ARG A 38 -2.91 -14.76 -2.00
N ARG A 39 -3.56 -13.73 -2.51
CA ARG A 39 -3.93 -13.61 -3.93
C ARG A 39 -2.69 -13.26 -4.77
N LYS A 40 -2.78 -13.54 -6.07
CA LYS A 40 -1.79 -13.02 -7.02
C LYS A 40 -1.97 -11.51 -7.18
N PRO A 41 -0.90 -10.78 -7.51
CA PRO A 41 -1.02 -9.37 -7.88
C PRO A 41 -1.97 -9.21 -9.06
N ALA A 42 -2.90 -8.26 -8.97
CA ALA A 42 -3.85 -7.98 -10.05
C ALA A 42 -3.37 -6.86 -10.98
N ARG A 43 -2.53 -5.96 -10.48
CA ARG A 43 -2.03 -4.81 -11.24
C ARG A 43 -0.59 -4.48 -10.87
N ARG A 44 0.09 -3.82 -11.84
CA ARG A 44 1.41 -3.23 -11.64
C ARG A 44 1.45 -1.84 -12.24
N PHE A 45 1.88 -0.86 -11.44
CA PHE A 45 2.11 0.51 -11.89
C PHE A 45 3.58 0.70 -12.20
N ARG A 46 3.91 0.98 -13.46
CA ARG A 46 5.30 1.05 -13.91
C ARG A 46 5.54 2.15 -14.93
N ARG A 47 6.79 2.42 -15.23
CA ARG A 47 7.20 3.31 -16.31
C ARG A 47 6.86 2.68 -17.66
N ALA A 48 6.32 3.49 -18.57
CA ALA A 48 6.05 3.07 -19.93
C ALA A 48 7.30 3.21 -20.79
N PRO A 49 7.53 2.31 -21.80
CA PRO A 49 8.70 2.39 -22.67
C PRO A 49 8.84 3.71 -23.43
N GLY A 50 7.73 4.38 -23.74
CA GLY A 50 7.69 5.69 -24.43
C GLY A 50 7.73 6.90 -23.51
N GLY A 51 7.95 6.71 -22.20
CA GLY A 51 7.88 7.76 -21.19
C GLY A 51 6.54 7.80 -20.45
N GLY A 52 6.51 8.46 -19.29
CA GLY A 52 5.36 8.45 -18.40
C GLY A 52 5.19 7.12 -17.65
N THR A 53 3.98 6.84 -17.21
CA THR A 53 3.63 5.66 -16.41
C THR A 53 2.39 4.97 -16.98
N THR A 54 2.26 3.69 -16.70
CA THR A 54 1.11 2.86 -17.12
C THR A 54 0.70 1.90 -16.02
N MET A 55 -0.59 1.59 -15.99
CA MET A 55 -1.13 0.53 -15.14
C MET A 55 -1.28 -0.73 -15.98
N GLU A 56 -0.49 -1.73 -15.68
CA GLU A 56 -0.57 -3.06 -16.27
C GLU A 56 -1.56 -3.90 -15.50
N VAL A 57 -2.53 -4.52 -16.18
CA VAL A 57 -3.50 -5.44 -15.60
C VAL A 57 -2.94 -6.86 -15.72
N LEU A 58 -2.78 -7.52 -14.57
CA LEU A 58 -2.22 -8.87 -14.45
C LEU A 58 -3.28 -9.92 -14.10
N GLY A 59 -4.43 -9.50 -13.58
CA GLY A 59 -5.52 -10.38 -13.17
C GLY A 59 -6.68 -9.61 -12.56
N ASP A 60 -7.61 -10.33 -11.95
CA ASP A 60 -8.81 -9.77 -11.35
C ASP A 60 -8.53 -9.17 -9.96
N GLU A 61 -9.03 -7.96 -9.75
CA GLU A 61 -9.06 -7.35 -8.41
C GLU A 61 -10.38 -7.66 -7.69
N PRO A 62 -10.34 -7.84 -6.36
CA PRO A 62 -11.57 -7.83 -5.59
C PRO A 62 -12.23 -6.45 -5.71
N PRO A 63 -13.56 -6.37 -5.87
CA PRO A 63 -14.25 -5.09 -5.95
C PRO A 63 -13.98 -4.28 -4.67
N ALA A 64 -13.48 -3.06 -4.84
CA ALA A 64 -13.27 -2.14 -3.73
C ALA A 64 -14.60 -1.49 -3.35
N GLY A 65 -14.79 -1.28 -2.04
CA GLY A 65 -16.00 -0.59 -1.54
C GLY A 65 -17.20 -1.50 -1.30
N ASP A 66 -17.05 -2.79 -1.52
CA ASP A 66 -18.11 -3.77 -1.29
C ASP A 66 -17.87 -4.52 0.03
N ALA A 67 -18.70 -4.23 1.04
CA ALA A 67 -18.68 -4.98 2.29
C ALA A 67 -19.03 -6.46 2.09
N GLU A 68 -19.81 -6.80 1.07
CA GLU A 68 -20.14 -8.18 0.69
C GLU A 68 -18.94 -8.92 0.13
N ALA A 69 -17.93 -8.20 -0.38
CA ALA A 69 -16.66 -8.77 -0.79
C ALA A 69 -15.74 -9.20 0.38
N GLY A 70 -16.19 -9.03 1.62
CA GLY A 70 -15.49 -9.47 2.82
C GLY A 70 -14.46 -8.49 3.37
N PHE A 71 -14.44 -7.24 2.92
CA PHE A 71 -13.62 -6.20 3.54
C PHE A 71 -14.14 -5.85 4.93
N VAL A 72 -13.22 -5.63 5.85
CA VAL A 72 -13.51 -5.22 7.23
C VAL A 72 -12.93 -3.83 7.52
N PRO A 73 -13.64 -2.97 8.26
CA PRO A 73 -13.12 -1.67 8.65
C PRO A 73 -12.06 -1.82 9.76
N LEU A 74 -11.03 -1.02 9.69
CA LEU A 74 -9.96 -0.92 10.67
C LEU A 74 -10.11 0.40 11.42
N GLU A 75 -11.10 0.48 12.31
CA GLU A 75 -11.25 1.63 13.20
C GLU A 75 -10.18 1.58 14.29
N VAL A 76 -9.41 2.64 14.43
CA VAL A 76 -8.28 2.70 15.37
C VAL A 76 -8.17 4.08 16.01
N ARG A 77 -7.58 4.12 17.20
CA ARG A 77 -7.25 5.37 17.89
C ARG A 77 -5.93 5.95 17.40
N SER A 78 -5.77 7.25 17.58
CA SER A 78 -4.49 7.94 17.43
C SER A 78 -3.36 7.20 18.16
N GLY A 79 -2.18 7.13 17.55
CA GLY A 79 -1.02 6.39 18.06
C GLY A 79 -0.99 4.90 17.67
N THR A 80 -2.04 4.37 17.03
CA THR A 80 -2.05 2.98 16.56
C THR A 80 -1.20 2.82 15.30
N LEU A 81 -0.42 1.76 15.25
CA LEU A 81 0.26 1.28 14.03
C LEU A 81 -0.52 0.13 13.42
N ILE A 82 -0.88 0.25 12.14
CA ILE A 82 -1.35 -0.84 11.31
C ILE A 82 -0.20 -1.28 10.41
N VAL A 83 0.10 -2.58 10.40
CA VAL A 83 1.09 -3.18 9.51
C VAL A 83 0.35 -3.97 8.44
N LEU A 84 0.65 -3.67 7.18
CA LEU A 84 -0.02 -4.23 6.01
C LEU A 84 0.98 -5.02 5.17
N ASP A 85 0.62 -6.27 4.83
CA ASP A 85 1.32 -6.97 3.75
C ASP A 85 1.11 -6.21 2.43
N GLY A 86 2.16 -6.09 1.62
CA GLY A 86 2.11 -5.34 0.36
C GLY A 86 1.08 -5.84 -0.65
N LEU A 87 0.63 -7.09 -0.54
CA LEU A 87 -0.44 -7.66 -1.36
C LEU A 87 -1.82 -7.56 -0.72
N LEU A 88 -1.94 -7.10 0.53
CA LEU A 88 -3.23 -7.00 1.18
C LEU A 88 -4.09 -5.93 0.48
N PRO A 89 -5.22 -6.29 -0.13
CA PRO A 89 -6.15 -5.31 -0.66
C PRO A 89 -6.70 -4.45 0.47
N HIS A 90 -6.57 -3.15 0.30
CA HIS A 90 -7.08 -2.17 1.26
C HIS A 90 -7.48 -0.89 0.54
N TYR A 91 -8.38 -0.14 1.15
CA TYR A 91 -8.84 1.16 0.65
C TYR A 91 -9.35 2.03 1.81
N SER A 92 -9.66 3.28 1.53
CA SER A 92 -10.42 4.17 2.42
C SER A 92 -11.62 4.73 1.66
N LEU A 93 -12.73 4.89 2.35
CA LEU A 93 -13.86 5.66 1.84
C LEU A 93 -13.63 7.15 2.06
N ALA A 94 -14.48 7.97 1.44
CA ALA A 94 -14.46 9.40 1.65
C ALA A 94 -14.72 9.78 3.11
N ASN A 95 -14.01 10.77 3.62
CA ASN A 95 -14.31 11.37 4.90
C ASN A 95 -15.62 12.19 4.79
N ARG A 96 -16.64 11.79 5.54
CA ARG A 96 -17.94 12.46 5.59
C ARG A 96 -18.16 13.24 6.88
N SER A 97 -17.16 13.26 7.76
CA SER A 97 -17.22 13.98 9.04
C SER A 97 -16.57 15.36 8.94
N GLN A 98 -16.70 16.17 10.00
CA GLN A 98 -15.97 17.43 10.14
C GLN A 98 -14.56 17.24 10.75
N ARG A 99 -14.18 16.02 11.09
CA ARG A 99 -12.87 15.68 11.68
C ARG A 99 -11.89 15.24 10.61
N ARG A 100 -10.63 15.63 10.74
CA ARG A 100 -9.55 15.12 9.89
C ARG A 100 -9.27 13.65 10.22
N ARG A 101 -8.59 12.99 9.32
CA ARG A 101 -8.02 11.65 9.52
C ARG A 101 -6.60 11.67 8.98
N ALA A 102 -5.70 12.27 9.73
CA ALA A 102 -4.28 12.30 9.40
C ALA A 102 -3.61 10.97 9.73
N ALA A 103 -2.74 10.55 8.85
CA ALA A 103 -1.90 9.37 9.04
C ALA A 103 -0.51 9.62 8.45
N TYR A 104 0.50 9.00 9.03
CA TYR A 104 1.83 8.91 8.45
C TYR A 104 2.03 7.49 7.89
N THR A 105 2.50 7.39 6.66
CA THR A 105 2.74 6.09 6.02
C THR A 105 4.17 5.98 5.54
N LEU A 106 4.73 4.80 5.68
CA LEU A 106 6.00 4.43 5.05
C LEU A 106 5.94 2.97 4.59
N HIS A 107 6.79 2.63 3.64
CA HIS A 107 6.92 1.27 3.15
C HIS A 107 8.34 0.79 3.31
N ALA A 108 8.49 -0.47 3.70
CA ALA A 108 9.77 -1.17 3.69
C ALA A 108 9.74 -2.28 2.64
N ILE A 109 10.90 -2.54 2.05
CA ILE A 109 11.13 -3.66 1.15
C ILE A 109 12.40 -4.41 1.61
N ASP A 110 12.52 -5.68 1.25
CA ASP A 110 13.74 -6.44 1.48
C ASP A 110 14.84 -5.89 0.55
N PRO A 111 16.00 -5.45 1.09
CA PRO A 111 17.10 -4.92 0.30
C PRO A 111 17.75 -5.97 -0.61
N THR A 112 17.51 -7.27 -0.37
CA THR A 112 18.01 -8.36 -1.23
C THR A 112 17.07 -8.69 -2.37
N ALA A 113 15.82 -8.21 -2.34
CA ALA A 113 14.86 -8.39 -3.42
C ALA A 113 15.22 -7.50 -4.62
N HIS A 114 15.06 -8.05 -5.82
CA HIS A 114 15.23 -7.28 -7.04
C HIS A 114 14.16 -6.16 -7.12
N TYR A 115 14.59 -4.92 -7.28
CA TYR A 115 13.73 -3.76 -7.51
C TYR A 115 13.85 -3.36 -8.99
N PRO A 116 12.86 -3.71 -9.85
CA PRO A 116 12.96 -3.50 -11.29
C PRO A 116 13.17 -2.03 -11.69
N SER A 117 13.98 -1.82 -12.72
CA SER A 117 14.30 -0.47 -13.24
C SER A 117 13.10 0.25 -13.86
N ASP A 118 12.06 -0.50 -14.22
CA ASP A 118 10.79 0.04 -14.73
C ASP A 118 9.75 0.32 -13.65
N ASN A 119 10.06 0.11 -12.37
CA ASN A 119 9.21 0.62 -11.31
C ASN A 119 9.01 2.14 -11.47
N TRP A 120 7.77 2.61 -11.26
CA TRP A 120 7.44 4.02 -11.45
C TRP A 120 8.30 4.95 -10.58
N LEU A 121 8.57 4.54 -9.33
CA LEU A 121 9.39 5.29 -8.39
C LEU A 121 10.86 4.92 -8.59
N GLN A 122 11.60 5.77 -9.25
CA GLN A 122 13.06 5.70 -9.38
C GLN A 122 13.67 7.00 -8.86
N ARG A 123 14.56 6.88 -7.89
CA ARG A 123 15.22 8.00 -7.23
C ARG A 123 16.73 7.81 -7.31
N ASN A 124 17.34 8.24 -8.41
CA ASN A 124 18.78 8.11 -8.61
C ASN A 124 19.59 8.98 -7.62
N ASP A 125 19.00 10.10 -7.21
CA ASP A 125 19.54 11.06 -6.25
C ASP A 125 19.34 10.64 -4.79
N LEU A 126 18.42 9.73 -4.54
CA LEU A 126 18.08 9.23 -3.21
C LEU A 126 17.83 7.71 -3.27
N PRO A 127 18.90 6.90 -3.36
CA PRO A 127 18.74 5.45 -3.44
C PRO A 127 18.07 4.90 -2.18
N LEU A 128 17.42 3.74 -2.33
CA LEU A 128 16.87 3.00 -1.20
C LEU A 128 17.98 2.70 -0.18
N ARG A 129 17.68 2.91 1.09
CA ARG A 129 18.63 2.69 2.19
C ARG A 129 18.10 1.66 3.16
N GLY A 130 18.95 0.75 3.60
CA GLY A 130 18.64 -0.18 4.68
C GLY A 130 18.67 0.47 6.05
N PHE A 131 17.96 -0.08 7.02
CA PHE A 131 18.02 0.37 8.41
C PHE A 131 19.41 0.15 9.06
N ARG A 132 20.27 -0.66 8.44
CA ARG A 132 21.60 -1.00 8.93
C ARG A 132 22.73 -0.29 8.21
N ASP A 133 22.44 0.52 7.20
CA ASP A 133 23.44 1.35 6.53
C ASP A 133 23.94 2.43 7.50
N ARG A 134 24.82 2.00 8.37
CA ARG A 134 25.62 2.92 9.17
C ARG A 134 26.73 3.46 8.28
N ARG A 135 26.51 4.68 7.74
CA ARG A 135 27.46 5.59 7.08
C ARG A 135 27.50 5.53 5.57
#